data_93b2519b290a49667c925d31ad0069c8
#
_entry.id   93b2519b290a49667c925d31ad0069c8
#
_cell.length_a   1.000
_cell.length_b   1.000
_cell.length_c   1.000
_cell.angle_alpha   90.00
_cell.angle_beta   90.00
_cell.angle_gamma   90.00
#
_symmetry.space_group_name_H-M   'P 1'
#
loop_
_entity.id
_entity.type
_entity.pdbx_description
1 polymer ?
#
loop_
_entity_poly.entity_id
_entity_poly.type
_entity_poly.pdbx_seq_one_letter_code
_entity_poly.pdbx_strand_id
1 'polypeptide(L)'
;DAEVYFQSYKNAISAIGNSKRNQQNSISIKLSALHPRYERNKLDLLNKELLPKLFELIEMARGYKVDICFDAEEADTLNLSIFLINQILESNFIDDEYCGFGVAVQAYQQRSIFVLEFFSRFLNQINKKMNVRLVKGAYWDTEIKLAQEQGLTNYPVFTKKFVTDLSYLKCAHILKRSPNIFPQFATHNAY
;
A
#
# COMPACT_ATOMS: atom_id res chain seq x y z
N ASP A 1 -21.34 2.28 -5.61
CA ASP A 1 -20.10 3.05 -5.85
C ASP A 1 -18.84 2.16 -5.90
N ALA A 2 -18.66 1.15 -5.04
CA ALA A 2 -17.47 0.28 -5.05
C ALA A 2 -17.32 -0.48 -6.38
N GLU A 3 -18.40 -0.94 -6.99
CA GLU A 3 -18.36 -1.59 -8.30
C GLU A 3 -17.95 -0.61 -9.42
N VAL A 4 -18.37 0.64 -9.35
CA VAL A 4 -17.95 1.69 -10.29
C VAL A 4 -16.45 1.93 -10.19
N TYR A 5 -15.89 1.99 -8.97
CA TYR A 5 -14.44 2.10 -8.78
C TYR A 5 -13.70 0.87 -9.30
N PHE A 6 -14.22 -0.32 -9.04
CA PHE A 6 -13.61 -1.55 -9.54
C PHE A 6 -13.53 -1.56 -11.07
N GLN A 7 -14.61 -1.24 -11.77
CA GLN A 7 -14.61 -1.13 -13.23
C GLN A 7 -13.68 0.00 -13.73
N SER A 8 -13.63 1.12 -13.01
CA SER A 8 -12.73 2.23 -13.35
C SER A 8 -11.26 1.81 -13.25
N TYR A 9 -10.86 1.04 -12.24
CA TYR A 9 -9.51 0.50 -12.13
C TYR A 9 -9.21 -0.49 -13.27
N LYS A 10 -10.12 -1.37 -13.62
CA LYS A 10 -9.96 -2.30 -14.76
C LYS A 10 -9.73 -1.53 -16.07
N ASN A 11 -10.55 -0.51 -16.32
CA ASN A 11 -10.44 0.34 -17.51
C ASN A 11 -9.10 1.09 -17.52
N ALA A 12 -8.66 1.61 -16.38
CA ALA A 12 -7.38 2.31 -16.26
C ALA A 12 -6.19 1.37 -16.50
N ILE A 13 -6.19 0.16 -15.94
CA ILE A 13 -5.15 -0.85 -16.18
C ILE A 13 -5.05 -1.18 -17.67
N SER A 14 -6.19 -1.42 -18.32
CA SER A 14 -6.24 -1.71 -19.76
C SER A 14 -5.73 -0.52 -20.61
N ALA A 15 -6.16 0.69 -20.29
CA ALA A 15 -5.72 1.90 -20.99
C ALA A 15 -4.22 2.14 -20.86
N ILE A 16 -3.68 1.97 -19.63
CA ILE A 16 -2.25 2.10 -19.34
C ILE A 16 -1.46 1.03 -20.10
N GLY A 17 -1.89 -0.23 -20.02
CA GLY A 17 -1.20 -1.34 -20.68
C GLY A 17 -1.19 -1.26 -22.21
N ASN A 18 -2.24 -0.70 -22.80
CA ASN A 18 -2.32 -0.47 -24.25
C ASN A 18 -1.59 0.81 -24.70
N SER A 19 -1.12 1.64 -23.76
CA SER A 19 -0.37 2.85 -24.13
C SER A 19 1.00 2.48 -24.73
N LYS A 20 1.36 3.07 -25.86
CA LYS A 20 2.64 2.82 -26.57
C LYS A 20 3.87 3.45 -25.88
N ARG A 21 3.76 3.83 -24.61
CA ARG A 21 4.89 4.44 -23.87
C ARG A 21 5.81 3.33 -23.35
N ASN A 22 7.08 3.38 -23.75
CA ASN A 22 8.15 2.48 -23.27
C ASN A 22 8.58 2.76 -21.82
N GLN A 23 7.65 3.11 -20.94
CA GLN A 23 7.92 3.36 -19.52
C GLN A 23 7.21 2.32 -18.68
N GLN A 24 7.83 1.92 -17.60
CA GLN A 24 7.18 1.11 -16.57
C GLN A 24 6.04 1.92 -15.97
N ASN A 25 4.82 1.51 -16.27
CA ASN A 25 3.61 2.20 -15.87
C ASN A 25 3.06 1.58 -14.60
N SER A 26 2.50 2.40 -13.73
CA SER A 26 1.89 1.93 -12.48
C SER A 26 0.53 2.58 -12.24
N ILE A 27 -0.32 1.89 -11.48
CA ILE A 27 -1.59 2.42 -11.00
C ILE A 27 -1.64 2.32 -9.47
N SER A 28 -2.18 3.35 -8.84
CA SER A 28 -2.48 3.34 -7.40
C SER A 28 -3.92 2.97 -7.15
N ILE A 29 -4.14 2.09 -6.18
CA ILE A 29 -5.46 1.57 -5.82
C ILE A 29 -5.72 1.81 -4.34
N LYS A 30 -6.87 2.40 -4.01
CA LYS A 30 -7.37 2.50 -2.64
C LYS A 30 -8.25 1.30 -2.33
N LEU A 31 -7.89 0.57 -1.28
CA LEU A 31 -8.63 -0.63 -0.87
C LEU A 31 -10.04 -0.29 -0.37
N SER A 32 -10.19 0.83 0.35
CA SER A 32 -11.49 1.30 0.84
C SER A 32 -12.47 1.66 -0.27
N ALA A 33 -11.99 2.06 -1.45
CA ALA A 33 -12.84 2.37 -2.59
C ALA A 33 -13.50 1.13 -3.21
N LEU A 34 -12.94 -0.06 -2.99
CA LEU A 34 -13.40 -1.33 -3.59
C LEU A 34 -14.44 -2.07 -2.76
N HIS A 35 -14.65 -1.67 -1.50
CA HIS A 35 -15.64 -2.31 -0.65
C HIS A 35 -16.25 -1.32 0.36
N PRO A 36 -17.60 -1.21 0.45
CA PRO A 36 -18.28 -0.21 1.29
C PRO A 36 -18.12 -0.47 2.80
N ARG A 37 -17.74 -1.68 3.17
CA ARG A 37 -17.47 -2.09 4.56
C ARG A 37 -16.02 -2.49 4.73
N TYR A 38 -15.10 -1.59 4.39
CA TYR A 38 -13.67 -1.77 4.61
C TYR A 38 -13.35 -1.53 6.08
N GLU A 39 -13.72 -2.49 6.93
CA GLU A 39 -13.66 -2.42 8.38
C GLU A 39 -13.03 -3.70 8.96
N ARG A 40 -12.22 -3.56 10.01
CA ARG A 40 -11.51 -4.68 10.64
C ARG A 40 -12.43 -5.80 11.14
N ASN A 41 -13.62 -5.47 11.61
CA ASN A 41 -14.60 -6.44 12.13
C ASN A 41 -15.35 -7.20 11.00
N LYS A 42 -15.00 -6.97 9.74
CA LYS A 42 -15.61 -7.59 8.56
C LYS A 42 -14.64 -8.46 7.76
N LEU A 43 -13.60 -9.00 8.40
CA LEU A 43 -12.56 -9.79 7.73
C LEU A 43 -13.12 -10.92 6.86
N ASP A 44 -14.07 -11.72 7.38
CA ASP A 44 -14.68 -12.83 6.62
C ASP A 44 -15.40 -12.35 5.36
N LEU A 45 -16.11 -11.23 5.48
CA LEU A 45 -16.80 -10.59 4.36
C LEU A 45 -15.79 -10.08 3.32
N LEU A 46 -14.74 -9.42 3.77
CA LEU A 46 -13.69 -8.89 2.89
C LEU A 46 -12.91 -10.00 2.19
N ASN A 47 -12.62 -11.09 2.88
CA ASN A 47 -12.03 -12.28 2.24
C ASN A 47 -12.92 -12.87 1.16
N LYS A 48 -14.22 -12.83 1.34
CA LYS A 48 -15.18 -13.39 0.39
C LYS A 48 -15.48 -12.46 -0.78
N GLU A 49 -15.53 -11.16 -0.56
CA GLU A 49 -16.04 -10.19 -1.54
C GLU A 49 -14.95 -9.26 -2.10
N LEU A 50 -13.98 -8.84 -1.29
CA LEU A 50 -12.92 -7.92 -1.72
C LEU A 50 -11.70 -8.66 -2.28
N LEU A 51 -11.21 -9.67 -1.57
CA LEU A 51 -9.97 -10.37 -1.95
C LEU A 51 -10.02 -10.95 -3.38
N PRO A 52 -11.13 -11.57 -3.86
CA PRO A 52 -11.23 -12.00 -5.25
C PRO A 52 -11.12 -10.84 -6.26
N LYS A 53 -11.68 -9.68 -5.95
CA LYS A 53 -11.55 -8.48 -6.80
C LYS A 53 -10.10 -7.99 -6.88
N LEU A 54 -9.37 -8.06 -5.75
CA LEU A 54 -7.94 -7.70 -5.72
C LEU A 54 -7.13 -8.65 -6.59
N PHE A 55 -7.39 -9.95 -6.52
CA PHE A 55 -6.73 -10.92 -7.39
C PHE A 55 -7.02 -10.68 -8.86
N GLU A 56 -8.27 -10.38 -9.22
CA GLU A 56 -8.64 -10.05 -10.60
C GLU A 56 -7.89 -8.81 -11.12
N LEU A 57 -7.78 -7.75 -10.32
CA LEU A 57 -7.01 -6.56 -10.68
C LEU A 57 -5.52 -6.86 -10.85
N ILE A 58 -4.94 -7.68 -9.97
CA ILE A 58 -3.52 -8.06 -10.02
C ILE A 58 -3.26 -8.93 -11.27
N GLU A 59 -4.10 -9.91 -11.56
CA GLU A 59 -3.97 -10.77 -12.74
C GLU A 59 -4.08 -9.95 -14.03
N MET A 60 -5.03 -9.03 -14.08
CA MET A 60 -5.19 -8.11 -15.20
C MET A 60 -3.95 -7.22 -15.37
N ALA A 61 -3.43 -6.63 -14.30
CA ALA A 61 -2.24 -5.79 -14.32
C ALA A 61 -0.99 -6.58 -14.77
N ARG A 62 -0.86 -7.84 -14.29
CA ARG A 62 0.18 -8.76 -14.75
C ARG A 62 0.11 -8.98 -16.25
N GLY A 63 -1.09 -9.28 -16.79
CA GLY A 63 -1.30 -9.50 -18.23
C GLY A 63 -0.93 -8.27 -19.08
N TYR A 64 -1.16 -7.07 -18.58
CA TYR A 64 -0.82 -5.81 -19.23
C TYR A 64 0.58 -5.27 -18.90
N LYS A 65 1.34 -5.94 -18.01
CA LYS A 65 2.66 -5.48 -17.51
C LYS A 65 2.58 -4.08 -16.87
N VAL A 66 1.53 -3.86 -16.11
CA VAL A 66 1.30 -2.62 -15.33
C VAL A 66 1.57 -2.92 -13.87
N ASP A 67 2.34 -2.07 -13.20
CA ASP A 67 2.56 -2.19 -11.76
C ASP A 67 1.32 -1.74 -10.98
N ILE A 68 1.01 -2.41 -9.88
CA ILE A 68 -0.03 -2.01 -8.94
C ILE A 68 0.61 -1.58 -7.62
N CYS A 69 0.21 -0.43 -7.10
CA CYS A 69 0.55 0.02 -5.76
C CYS A 69 -0.72 0.23 -4.94
N PHE A 70 -0.88 -0.48 -3.83
CA PHE A 70 -1.95 -0.18 -2.89
C PHE A 70 -1.58 1.04 -2.06
N ASP A 71 -2.43 2.06 -2.11
CA ASP A 71 -2.23 3.28 -1.33
C ASP A 71 -2.39 3.01 0.17
N ALA A 72 -1.59 3.70 0.96
CA ALA A 72 -1.78 3.75 2.40
C ALA A 72 -2.92 4.73 2.72
N GLU A 73 -3.83 4.30 3.56
CA GLU A 73 -4.98 5.07 3.99
C GLU A 73 -4.86 5.43 5.48
N GLU A 74 -5.96 5.59 6.21
CA GLU A 74 -5.96 5.99 7.61
C GLU A 74 -5.28 4.94 8.51
N ALA A 75 -4.77 5.37 9.65
CA ALA A 75 -3.99 4.53 10.56
C ALA A 75 -4.79 3.38 11.20
N ASP A 76 -6.11 3.52 11.33
CA ASP A 76 -7.01 2.49 11.87
C ASP A 76 -7.20 1.32 10.90
N THR A 77 -7.12 1.56 9.58
CA THR A 77 -7.22 0.53 8.54
C THR A 77 -5.90 -0.18 8.24
N LEU A 78 -4.78 0.29 8.78
CA LEU A 78 -3.44 -0.25 8.48
C LEU A 78 -3.33 -1.76 8.73
N ASN A 79 -3.85 -2.26 9.85
CA ASN A 79 -3.77 -3.70 10.16
C ASN A 79 -4.60 -4.54 9.19
N LEU A 80 -5.73 -4.01 8.74
CA LEU A 80 -6.57 -4.65 7.73
C LEU A 80 -5.87 -4.69 6.37
N SER A 81 -5.26 -3.58 5.97
CA SER A 81 -4.47 -3.51 4.74
C SER A 81 -3.33 -4.54 4.76
N ILE A 82 -2.55 -4.60 5.85
CA ILE A 82 -1.46 -5.57 6.01
C ILE A 82 -1.98 -7.00 5.91
N PHE A 83 -3.12 -7.31 6.52
CA PHE A 83 -3.72 -8.64 6.47
C PHE A 83 -4.06 -9.06 5.02
N LEU A 84 -4.70 -8.19 4.24
CA LEU A 84 -5.03 -8.46 2.84
C LEU A 84 -3.77 -8.56 1.96
N ILE A 85 -2.79 -7.69 2.19
CA ILE A 85 -1.51 -7.70 1.48
C ILE A 85 -0.77 -9.02 1.72
N ASN A 86 -0.76 -9.53 2.95
CA ASN A 86 -0.13 -10.81 3.25
C ASN A 86 -0.78 -11.96 2.49
N GLN A 87 -2.11 -12.03 2.43
CA GLN A 87 -2.81 -13.06 1.66
C GLN A 87 -2.48 -12.99 0.16
N ILE A 88 -2.35 -11.77 -0.37
CA ILE A 88 -1.93 -11.56 -1.76
C ILE A 88 -0.49 -12.04 -1.97
N LEU A 89 0.42 -11.69 -1.08
CA LEU A 89 1.81 -12.10 -1.16
C LEU A 89 1.99 -13.61 -1.00
N GLU A 90 1.19 -14.28 -0.18
CA GLU A 90 1.20 -15.74 -0.02
C GLU A 90 0.57 -16.48 -1.21
N SER A 91 -0.22 -15.79 -2.02
CA SER A 91 -0.88 -16.38 -3.19
C SER A 91 0.09 -16.64 -4.34
N ASN A 92 -0.37 -17.40 -5.36
CA ASN A 92 0.40 -17.64 -6.59
C ASN A 92 0.29 -16.52 -7.63
N PHE A 93 -0.43 -15.42 -7.32
CA PHE A 93 -0.56 -14.27 -8.24
C PHE A 93 0.70 -13.39 -8.27
N ILE A 94 1.51 -13.44 -7.21
CA ILE A 94 2.79 -12.74 -7.13
C ILE A 94 3.91 -13.79 -7.20
N ASP A 95 4.73 -13.70 -8.24
CA ASP A 95 5.84 -14.61 -8.51
C ASP A 95 7.04 -13.85 -9.09
N ASP A 96 8.09 -14.58 -9.50
CA ASP A 96 9.30 -13.98 -10.06
C ASP A 96 9.07 -13.31 -11.44
N GLU A 97 8.00 -13.69 -12.15
CA GLU A 97 7.65 -13.11 -13.45
C GLU A 97 6.91 -11.78 -13.31
N TYR A 98 6.23 -11.56 -12.16
CA TYR A 98 5.52 -10.33 -11.87
C TYR A 98 5.99 -9.71 -10.55
N CYS A 99 6.95 -8.82 -10.63
CA CYS A 99 7.46 -8.02 -9.51
C CYS A 99 6.77 -6.65 -9.38
N GLY A 100 5.67 -6.40 -10.11
CA GLY A 100 4.99 -5.10 -10.18
C GLY A 100 4.01 -4.83 -9.04
N PHE A 101 3.87 -5.74 -8.07
CA PHE A 101 3.02 -5.50 -6.90
C PHE A 101 3.74 -4.64 -5.86
N GLY A 102 3.02 -3.69 -5.27
CA GLY A 102 3.58 -2.80 -4.27
C GLY A 102 2.56 -2.18 -3.34
N VAL A 103 3.09 -1.52 -2.31
CA VAL A 103 2.31 -0.81 -1.30
C VAL A 103 2.93 0.55 -0.99
N ALA A 104 2.10 1.50 -0.58
CA ALA A 104 2.59 2.74 -0.01
C ALA A 104 2.75 2.62 1.51
N VAL A 105 3.78 3.26 2.06
CA VAL A 105 4.00 3.36 3.51
C VAL A 105 4.20 4.83 3.87
N GLN A 106 3.47 5.29 4.87
CA GLN A 106 3.45 6.68 5.32
C GLN A 106 4.38 6.89 6.52
N ALA A 107 5.49 7.61 6.31
CA ALA A 107 6.53 7.82 7.31
C ALA A 107 6.06 8.62 8.54
N TYR A 108 4.96 9.39 8.42
CA TYR A 108 4.41 10.14 9.56
C TYR A 108 3.70 9.25 10.59
N GLN A 109 3.34 8.00 10.22
CA GLN A 109 2.76 7.05 11.16
C GLN A 109 3.84 6.53 12.12
N GLN A 110 3.54 6.51 13.41
CA GLN A 110 4.48 6.02 14.43
C GLN A 110 4.86 4.55 14.22
N ARG A 111 4.02 3.77 13.53
CA ARG A 111 4.24 2.35 13.22
C ARG A 111 5.02 2.11 11.92
N SER A 112 5.35 3.15 11.14
CA SER A 112 5.94 3.00 9.79
C SER A 112 7.22 2.15 9.77
N ILE A 113 8.12 2.35 10.73
CA ILE A 113 9.37 1.59 10.86
C ILE A 113 9.06 0.11 11.07
N PHE A 114 8.16 -0.22 11.99
CA PHE A 114 7.78 -1.60 12.30
C PHE A 114 7.09 -2.29 11.13
N VAL A 115 6.28 -1.56 10.37
CA VAL A 115 5.63 -2.07 9.14
C VAL A 115 6.68 -2.45 8.09
N LEU A 116 7.69 -1.60 7.88
CA LEU A 116 8.76 -1.89 6.93
C LEU A 116 9.63 -3.06 7.37
N GLU A 117 9.98 -3.14 8.65
CA GLU A 117 10.73 -4.28 9.20
C GLU A 117 9.92 -5.58 9.11
N PHE A 118 8.60 -5.51 9.31
CA PHE A 118 7.70 -6.64 9.12
C PHE A 118 7.73 -7.11 7.66
N PHE A 119 7.48 -6.23 6.69
CA PHE A 119 7.50 -6.60 5.27
C PHE A 119 8.88 -7.13 4.83
N SER A 120 9.96 -6.51 5.28
CA SER A 120 11.31 -6.98 4.95
C SER A 120 11.56 -8.42 5.42
N ARG A 121 11.16 -8.76 6.65
CA ARG A 121 11.26 -10.12 7.20
C ARG A 121 10.32 -11.09 6.50
N PHE A 122 9.06 -10.69 6.33
CA PHE A 122 8.04 -11.54 5.73
C PHE A 122 8.38 -11.90 4.29
N LEU A 123 8.75 -10.93 3.45
CA LEU A 123 9.15 -11.18 2.07
C LEU A 123 10.39 -12.10 1.97
N ASN A 124 11.33 -11.96 2.89
CA ASN A 124 12.48 -12.86 2.94
C ASN A 124 12.06 -14.30 3.30
N GLN A 125 11.12 -14.47 4.23
CA GLN A 125 10.60 -15.79 4.61
C GLN A 125 9.88 -16.51 3.47
N ILE A 126 9.06 -15.78 2.71
CA ILE A 126 8.29 -16.35 1.59
C ILE A 126 9.04 -16.30 0.25
N ASN A 127 10.26 -15.79 0.24
CA ASN A 127 11.10 -15.60 -0.96
C ASN A 127 10.39 -14.85 -2.11
N LYS A 128 9.71 -13.75 -1.78
CA LYS A 128 9.02 -12.90 -2.76
C LYS A 128 9.53 -11.47 -2.73
N LYS A 129 9.26 -10.72 -3.79
CA LYS A 129 9.65 -9.31 -3.95
C LYS A 129 8.42 -8.42 -4.00
N MET A 130 8.57 -7.16 -3.55
CA MET A 130 7.51 -6.17 -3.54
C MET A 130 8.08 -4.76 -3.72
N ASN A 131 7.33 -3.90 -4.40
CA ASN A 131 7.62 -2.46 -4.43
C ASN A 131 7.10 -1.80 -3.16
N VAL A 132 7.86 -0.87 -2.59
CA VAL A 132 7.38 -0.03 -1.49
C VAL A 132 7.57 1.43 -1.84
N ARG A 133 6.46 2.15 -1.95
CA ARG A 133 6.46 3.60 -2.13
C ARG A 133 6.43 4.29 -0.77
N LEU A 134 7.57 4.85 -0.38
CA LEU A 134 7.68 5.63 0.84
C LEU A 134 7.18 7.05 0.59
N VAL A 135 6.17 7.45 1.33
CA VAL A 135 5.60 8.81 1.34
C VAL A 135 5.69 9.42 2.74
N LYS A 136 5.57 10.73 2.88
CA LYS A 136 5.51 11.35 4.21
C LYS A 136 4.19 11.06 4.90
N GLY A 137 3.07 11.26 4.24
CA GLY A 137 1.70 11.01 4.69
C GLY A 137 0.74 12.07 4.16
N ALA A 138 -0.53 11.71 3.97
CA ALA A 138 -1.52 12.54 3.30
C ALA A 138 -2.71 12.95 4.18
N TYR A 139 -2.90 12.31 5.34
CA TYR A 139 -4.12 12.45 6.15
C TYR A 139 -3.88 13.03 7.54
N TRP A 140 -2.84 13.85 7.71
CA TRP A 140 -2.40 14.30 9.04
C TRP A 140 -3.52 14.96 9.84
N ASP A 141 -4.23 15.94 9.26
CA ASP A 141 -5.32 16.65 9.94
C ASP A 141 -6.47 15.70 10.33
N THR A 142 -6.82 14.78 9.45
CA THR A 142 -7.84 13.75 9.70
C THR A 142 -7.42 12.82 10.85
N GLU A 143 -6.18 12.35 10.86
CA GLU A 143 -5.64 11.47 11.90
C GLU A 143 -5.64 12.15 13.28
N ILE A 144 -5.26 13.44 13.35
CA ILE A 144 -5.30 14.22 14.58
C ILE A 144 -6.74 14.38 15.07
N LYS A 145 -7.65 14.76 14.17
CA LYS A 145 -9.06 14.98 14.49
C LYS A 145 -9.72 13.69 14.99
N LEU A 146 -9.56 12.58 14.27
CA LEU A 146 -10.11 11.28 14.66
C LEU A 146 -9.58 10.81 16.01
N ALA A 147 -8.28 10.98 16.26
CA ALA A 147 -7.69 10.61 17.55
C ALA A 147 -8.29 11.42 18.72
N GLN A 148 -8.56 12.71 18.49
CA GLN A 148 -9.22 13.57 19.49
C GLN A 148 -10.69 13.18 19.71
N GLU A 149 -11.44 12.95 18.64
CA GLU A 149 -12.84 12.52 18.70
C GLU A 149 -13.01 11.18 19.41
N GLN A 150 -12.06 10.27 19.24
CA GLN A 150 -12.03 8.96 19.89
C GLN A 150 -11.46 9.00 21.31
N GLY A 151 -10.97 10.13 21.77
CA GLY A 151 -10.37 10.28 23.09
C GLY A 151 -9.11 9.45 23.29
N LEU A 152 -8.32 9.24 22.22
CA LEU A 152 -7.07 8.48 22.30
C LEU A 152 -6.05 9.24 23.14
N THR A 153 -5.29 8.51 23.94
CA THR A 153 -4.20 9.09 24.77
C THR A 153 -3.00 9.53 23.95
N ASN A 154 -2.82 8.93 22.75
CA ASN A 154 -1.72 9.25 21.84
C ASN A 154 -2.23 9.32 20.41
N TYR A 155 -1.56 10.14 19.60
CA TYR A 155 -1.84 10.22 18.17
C TYR A 155 -1.19 9.05 17.43
N PRO A 156 -1.81 8.50 16.37
CA PRO A 156 -1.20 7.46 15.55
C PRO A 156 -0.07 7.98 14.65
N VAL A 157 0.01 9.31 14.52
CA VAL A 157 0.97 10.02 13.67
C VAL A 157 1.87 10.96 14.50
N PHE A 158 3.05 11.28 13.97
CA PHE A 158 3.91 12.28 14.58
C PHE A 158 3.29 13.68 14.44
N THR A 159 3.29 14.43 15.55
CA THR A 159 2.70 15.78 15.61
C THR A 159 3.68 16.88 15.17
N LYS A 160 4.97 16.55 15.07
CA LYS A 160 6.01 17.52 14.68
C LYS A 160 6.64 17.11 13.35
N LYS A 161 6.66 18.04 12.39
CA LYS A 161 7.16 17.80 11.04
C LYS A 161 8.57 17.20 11.00
N PHE A 162 9.50 17.72 11.83
CA PHE A 162 10.88 17.24 11.84
C PHE A 162 10.99 15.78 12.28
N VAL A 163 10.08 15.28 13.14
CA VAL A 163 10.06 13.86 13.53
C VAL A 163 9.61 13.00 12.35
N THR A 164 8.64 13.46 11.57
CA THR A 164 8.27 12.81 10.30
C THR A 164 9.43 12.77 9.32
N ASP A 165 10.20 13.86 9.21
CA ASP A 165 11.37 13.91 8.34
C ASP A 165 12.45 12.90 8.78
N LEU A 166 12.72 12.78 10.09
CA LEU A 166 13.62 11.77 10.64
C LEU A 166 13.10 10.35 10.42
N SER A 167 11.81 10.13 10.64
CA SER A 167 11.17 8.83 10.37
C SER A 167 11.30 8.45 8.89
N TYR A 168 11.08 9.39 7.97
CA TYR A 168 11.25 9.17 6.54
C TYR A 168 12.69 8.71 6.20
N LEU A 169 13.70 9.37 6.74
CA LEU A 169 15.09 8.99 6.54
C LEU A 169 15.39 7.59 7.10
N LYS A 170 14.86 7.29 8.30
CA LYS A 170 15.01 5.96 8.89
C LYS A 170 14.32 4.87 8.07
N CYS A 171 13.09 5.13 7.59
CA CYS A 171 12.37 4.25 6.69
C CYS A 171 13.13 4.02 5.39
N ALA A 172 13.66 5.08 4.77
CA ALA A 172 14.48 4.99 3.56
C ALA A 172 15.73 4.12 3.78
N HIS A 173 16.37 4.24 4.94
CA HIS A 173 17.52 3.41 5.30
C HIS A 173 17.16 1.91 5.45
N ILE A 174 16.00 1.59 6.04
CA ILE A 174 15.51 0.21 6.13
C ILE A 174 15.23 -0.33 4.73
N LEU A 175 14.52 0.41 3.90
CA LEU A 175 14.20 0.01 2.53
C LEU A 175 15.45 -0.29 1.70
N LYS A 176 16.47 0.58 1.79
CA LYS A 176 17.74 0.40 1.08
C LYS A 176 18.47 -0.90 1.47
N ARG A 177 18.25 -1.40 2.68
CA ARG A 177 18.88 -2.63 3.20
C ARG A 177 18.04 -3.88 3.03
N SER A 178 16.82 -3.75 2.53
CA SER A 178 15.87 -4.86 2.37
C SER A 178 15.99 -5.44 0.95
N PRO A 179 16.60 -6.61 0.76
CA PRO A 179 16.95 -7.12 -0.57
C PRO A 179 15.70 -7.49 -1.41
N ASN A 180 14.59 -7.79 -0.73
CA ASN A 180 13.33 -8.20 -1.37
C ASN A 180 12.34 -7.04 -1.56
N ILE A 181 12.77 -5.81 -1.26
CA ILE A 181 11.96 -4.60 -1.46
C ILE A 181 12.62 -3.71 -2.51
N PHE A 182 11.85 -3.34 -3.54
CA PHE A 182 12.23 -2.29 -4.46
C PHE A 182 11.69 -0.95 -3.95
N PRO A 183 12.56 -0.02 -3.48
CA PRO A 183 12.12 1.23 -2.90
C PRO A 183 11.76 2.27 -3.95
N GLN A 184 10.64 2.95 -3.73
CA GLN A 184 10.20 4.12 -4.49
C GLN A 184 10.07 5.30 -3.52
N PHE A 185 10.82 6.37 -3.75
CA PHE A 185 10.83 7.53 -2.86
C PHE A 185 9.97 8.65 -3.42
N ALA A 186 8.82 8.88 -2.79
CA ALA A 186 7.94 10.00 -3.12
C ALA A 186 8.32 11.22 -2.26
N THR A 187 8.87 12.22 -2.90
CA THR A 187 9.29 13.47 -2.23
C THR A 187 9.07 14.67 -3.13
N HIS A 188 8.80 15.83 -2.51
CA HIS A 188 8.79 17.11 -3.19
C HIS A 188 10.12 17.87 -3.02
N ASN A 189 11.09 17.29 -2.33
CA ASN A 189 12.42 17.90 -2.17
C ASN A 189 13.29 17.51 -3.36
N ALA A 190 13.91 18.50 -3.98
CA ALA A 190 14.83 18.31 -5.09
C ALA A 190 16.27 17.97 -4.66
N TYR A 191 16.54 18.00 -3.34
CA TYR A 191 17.87 17.81 -2.76
C TYR A 191 17.94 16.56 -1.89
#